data_c96db33cc27ec99fb6cd075c56e0b78a
#
_entry.id   c96db33cc27ec99fb6cd075c56e0b78a
#
_cell.length_a   1.000
_cell.length_b   1.000
_cell.length_c   1.000
_cell.angle_alpha   90.00
_cell.angle_beta   90.00
_cell.angle_gamma   90.00
#
_symmetry.space_group_name_H-M   'P 1'
#
loop_
_entity.id
_entity.type
_entity.pdbx_description
1 polymer ?
#
loop_
_entity_poly.entity_id
_entity_poly.type
_entity_poly.pdbx_seq_one_letter_code
_entity_poly.pdbx_strand_id
1 'polypeptide(L)'
;MDVIAYIQEIEAYVCQYFDDWDLDDPIEEGYHADYEEIAGAGDEEIRHFEEHFQIALPSDIKELYRYKNGSGFFCVLPVCIGEREMAFSLMSLQEIEHIKEYFQNRDVLLTDFPDFFSPADIEAMHDDRLCPYLFHRKWIPFAQYCDSCYLMLDFAPGEAGVDGQIICYIHDPDEVVYVASSLSNLIVDIREEILSEVNE
;
A
#
# COMPACT_ATOMS: atom_id res chain seq x y z
N MET A 1 -7.25 -18.55 -4.52
CA MET A 1 -6.89 -18.10 -3.15
C MET A 1 -8.07 -17.30 -2.63
N ASP A 2 -8.43 -17.46 -1.39
CA ASP A 2 -9.44 -16.63 -0.73
C ASP A 2 -8.71 -15.48 -0.04
N VAL A 3 -8.66 -14.33 -0.72
CA VAL A 3 -7.95 -13.11 -0.27
C VAL A 3 -8.50 -12.65 1.08
N ILE A 4 -9.83 -12.67 1.24
CA ILE A 4 -10.47 -12.17 2.46
C ILE A 4 -10.18 -13.07 3.65
N ALA A 5 -10.19 -14.39 3.46
CA ALA A 5 -9.83 -15.31 4.54
C ALA A 5 -8.40 -15.08 5.04
N TYR A 6 -7.45 -14.78 4.15
CA TYR A 6 -6.06 -14.48 4.55
C TYR A 6 -5.93 -13.11 5.23
N ILE A 7 -6.68 -12.11 4.77
CA ILE A 7 -6.75 -10.82 5.47
C ILE A 7 -7.28 -11.00 6.88
N GLN A 8 -8.32 -11.78 7.09
CA GLN A 8 -8.86 -12.08 8.42
C GLN A 8 -7.87 -12.81 9.33
N GLU A 9 -7.02 -13.69 8.78
CA GLU A 9 -5.91 -14.30 9.53
C GLU A 9 -4.89 -13.23 9.96
N ILE A 10 -4.53 -12.28 9.08
CA ILE A 10 -3.64 -11.16 9.38
C ILE A 10 -4.26 -10.24 10.44
N GLU A 11 -5.52 -9.87 10.30
CA GLU A 11 -6.26 -9.06 11.29
C GLU A 11 -6.23 -9.70 12.69
N ALA A 12 -6.47 -11.01 12.76
CA ALA A 12 -6.42 -11.76 14.03
C ALA A 12 -5.02 -11.74 14.63
N TYR A 13 -3.97 -11.85 13.82
CA TYR A 13 -2.59 -11.74 14.26
C TYR A 13 -2.28 -10.33 14.78
N VAL A 14 -2.62 -9.29 14.02
CA VAL A 14 -2.44 -7.89 14.44
C VAL A 14 -3.11 -7.64 15.79
N CYS A 15 -4.35 -8.09 16.00
CA CYS A 15 -5.06 -7.93 17.26
C CYS A 15 -4.38 -8.65 18.44
N GLN A 16 -3.63 -9.72 18.18
CA GLN A 16 -2.98 -10.52 19.22
C GLN A 16 -1.57 -10.01 19.56
N TYR A 17 -0.83 -9.48 18.60
CA TYR A 17 0.62 -9.25 18.72
C TYR A 17 1.06 -7.80 18.48
N PHE A 18 0.15 -6.84 18.24
CA PHE A 18 0.52 -5.47 17.92
C PHE A 18 1.36 -4.77 19.00
N ASP A 19 1.21 -5.15 20.26
CA ASP A 19 2.00 -4.61 21.39
C ASP A 19 3.49 -5.01 21.33
N ASP A 20 3.81 -6.05 20.56
CA ASP A 20 5.18 -6.58 20.44
C ASP A 20 5.98 -5.87 19.31
N TRP A 21 5.34 -5.02 18.51
CA TRP A 21 5.96 -4.36 17.39
C TRP A 21 6.63 -3.03 17.75
N ASP A 22 7.86 -2.83 17.26
CA ASP A 22 8.61 -1.57 17.39
C ASP A 22 8.21 -0.60 16.27
N LEU A 23 7.01 -0.03 16.39
CA LEU A 23 6.44 0.90 15.42
C LEU A 23 6.65 2.35 15.84
N ASP A 24 6.93 3.23 14.85
CA ASP A 24 6.99 4.68 15.04
C ASP A 24 5.61 5.26 15.45
N ASP A 25 4.53 4.66 14.95
CA ASP A 25 3.14 5.00 15.29
C ASP A 25 2.44 3.74 15.85
N PRO A 26 2.36 3.61 17.18
CA PRO A 26 1.80 2.42 17.83
C PRO A 26 0.33 2.20 17.49
N ILE A 27 -0.07 0.93 17.33
CA ILE A 27 -1.46 0.56 17.11
C ILE A 27 -2.21 0.63 18.46
N GLU A 28 -3.26 1.46 18.54
CA GLU A 28 -4.08 1.57 19.73
C GLU A 28 -5.19 0.50 19.77
N GLU A 29 -5.49 -0.01 20.98
CA GLU A 29 -6.51 -1.06 21.18
C GLU A 29 -7.90 -0.67 20.62
N GLY A 30 -8.25 0.62 20.62
CA GLY A 30 -9.52 1.14 20.10
C GLY A 30 -9.67 1.06 18.58
N TYR A 31 -8.58 1.00 17.82
CA TYR A 31 -8.62 1.04 16.35
C TYR A 31 -9.32 -0.17 15.73
N HIS A 32 -9.20 -1.35 16.34
CA HIS A 32 -9.90 -2.54 15.87
C HIS A 32 -11.43 -2.41 16.01
N ALA A 33 -11.91 -1.87 17.12
CA ALA A 33 -13.34 -1.67 17.34
C ALA A 33 -13.95 -0.71 16.30
N ASP A 34 -13.23 0.38 15.99
CA ASP A 34 -13.65 1.33 14.95
C ASP A 34 -13.64 0.66 13.55
N TYR A 35 -12.63 -0.18 13.28
CA TYR A 35 -12.53 -0.94 12.04
C TYR A 35 -13.69 -1.93 11.85
N GLU A 36 -14.14 -2.61 12.92
CA GLU A 36 -15.26 -3.55 12.83
C GLU A 36 -16.53 -2.90 12.26
N GLU A 37 -16.77 -1.61 12.58
CA GLU A 37 -17.94 -0.85 12.12
C GLU A 37 -17.84 -0.38 10.65
N ILE A 38 -16.65 -0.44 10.03
CA ILE A 38 -16.47 0.00 8.65
C ILE A 38 -17.08 -1.03 7.70
N ALA A 39 -17.99 -0.57 6.83
CA ALA A 39 -18.57 -1.39 5.77
C ALA A 39 -17.69 -1.43 4.53
N GLY A 40 -17.89 -2.43 3.68
CA GLY A 40 -17.28 -2.47 2.36
C GLY A 40 -17.92 -1.50 1.37
N ALA A 41 -17.17 -1.15 0.32
CA ALA A 41 -17.68 -0.34 -0.79
C ALA A 41 -18.65 -1.13 -1.68
N GLY A 42 -19.67 -0.44 -2.16
CA GLY A 42 -20.59 -1.00 -3.17
C GLY A 42 -19.97 -1.07 -4.57
N ASP A 43 -20.47 -1.96 -5.42
CA ASP A 43 -19.99 -2.10 -6.80
C ASP A 43 -20.09 -0.79 -7.61
N GLU A 44 -21.06 0.07 -7.29
CA GLU A 44 -21.24 1.36 -7.95
C GLU A 44 -20.17 2.38 -7.51
N GLU A 45 -19.76 2.36 -6.25
CA GLU A 45 -18.68 3.20 -5.74
C GLU A 45 -17.34 2.80 -6.37
N ILE A 46 -17.06 1.49 -6.40
CA ILE A 46 -15.85 0.95 -7.05
C ILE A 46 -15.83 1.33 -8.54
N ARG A 47 -16.94 1.17 -9.26
CA ARG A 47 -17.04 1.54 -10.66
C ARG A 47 -16.83 3.05 -10.88
N HIS A 48 -17.42 3.89 -10.02
CA HIS A 48 -17.24 5.34 -10.09
C HIS A 48 -15.77 5.73 -9.89
N PHE A 49 -15.11 5.11 -8.94
CA PHE A 49 -13.67 5.29 -8.67
C PHE A 49 -12.82 4.91 -9.90
N GLU A 50 -13.09 3.73 -10.50
CA GLU A 50 -12.39 3.30 -11.73
C GLU A 50 -12.59 4.28 -12.90
N GLU A 51 -13.82 4.78 -13.08
CA GLU A 51 -14.14 5.77 -14.11
C GLU A 51 -13.44 7.11 -13.85
N HIS A 52 -13.40 7.57 -12.58
CA HIS A 52 -12.77 8.82 -12.18
C HIS A 52 -11.27 8.82 -12.49
N PHE A 53 -10.55 7.77 -12.14
CA PHE A 53 -9.11 7.66 -12.37
C PHE A 53 -8.75 7.05 -13.74
N GLN A 54 -9.72 6.61 -14.53
CA GLN A 54 -9.53 5.94 -15.83
C GLN A 54 -8.61 4.71 -15.71
N ILE A 55 -8.84 3.88 -14.69
CA ILE A 55 -8.12 2.64 -14.39
C ILE A 55 -9.08 1.47 -14.30
N ALA A 56 -8.54 0.26 -14.30
CA ALA A 56 -9.25 -0.96 -13.94
C ALA A 56 -8.57 -1.56 -12.71
N LEU A 57 -9.23 -1.51 -11.55
CA LEU A 57 -8.71 -2.11 -10.34
C LEU A 57 -8.56 -3.64 -10.51
N PRO A 58 -7.45 -4.23 -10.08
CA PRO A 58 -7.30 -5.68 -9.99
C PRO A 58 -8.44 -6.33 -9.19
N SER A 59 -8.76 -7.58 -9.51
CA SER A 59 -9.90 -8.28 -8.89
C SER A 59 -9.75 -8.44 -7.37
N ASP A 60 -8.54 -8.71 -6.89
CA ASP A 60 -8.20 -8.86 -5.48
C ASP A 60 -8.32 -7.53 -4.71
N ILE A 61 -7.97 -6.42 -5.33
CA ILE A 61 -8.22 -5.07 -4.78
C ILE A 61 -9.73 -4.79 -4.68
N LYS A 62 -10.52 -5.16 -5.71
CA LYS A 62 -11.98 -5.02 -5.64
C LYS A 62 -12.59 -5.88 -4.54
N GLU A 63 -12.09 -7.10 -4.34
CA GLU A 63 -12.52 -7.98 -3.24
C GLU A 63 -12.22 -7.35 -1.89
N LEU A 64 -11.00 -6.78 -1.71
CA LEU A 64 -10.62 -6.06 -0.51
C LEU A 64 -11.58 -4.89 -0.21
N TYR A 65 -11.85 -4.02 -1.20
CA TYR A 65 -12.75 -2.88 -1.00
C TYR A 65 -14.21 -3.28 -0.77
N ARG A 66 -14.68 -4.39 -1.36
CA ARG A 66 -16.00 -4.94 -1.03
C ARG A 66 -16.09 -5.47 0.39
N TYR A 67 -14.97 -5.94 0.94
CA TYR A 67 -14.88 -6.38 2.32
C TYR A 67 -14.85 -5.19 3.28
N LYS A 68 -13.94 -4.23 3.05
CA LYS A 68 -13.76 -3.02 3.87
C LYS A 68 -13.39 -1.82 3.00
N ASN A 69 -14.11 -0.71 3.14
CA ASN A 69 -13.79 0.55 2.45
C ASN A 69 -12.97 1.46 3.36
N GLY A 70 -11.72 1.09 3.57
CA GLY A 70 -10.81 1.73 4.51
C GLY A 70 -10.69 0.94 5.82
N SER A 71 -9.74 1.34 6.67
CA SER A 71 -9.54 0.73 7.98
C SER A 71 -9.38 1.74 9.13
N GLY A 72 -9.56 3.04 8.85
CA GLY A 72 -9.21 4.08 9.81
C GLY A 72 -7.73 4.00 10.15
N PHE A 73 -7.42 3.88 11.44
CA PHE A 73 -6.05 3.70 11.92
C PHE A 73 -5.67 2.24 12.17
N PHE A 74 -6.59 1.29 11.97
CA PHE A 74 -6.29 -0.11 12.17
C PHE A 74 -5.38 -0.66 11.06
N CYS A 75 -4.29 -1.34 11.47
CA CYS A 75 -3.37 -1.99 10.54
C CYS A 75 -4.03 -3.22 9.90
N VAL A 76 -4.12 -3.22 8.58
CA VAL A 76 -4.60 -4.36 7.78
C VAL A 76 -3.46 -5.05 7.05
N LEU A 77 -2.40 -4.30 6.74
CA LEU A 77 -1.25 -4.77 5.98
C LEU A 77 0.05 -4.46 6.74
N PRO A 78 0.49 -5.31 7.66
CA PRO A 78 1.83 -5.24 8.23
C PRO A 78 2.84 -5.68 7.18
N VAL A 79 3.71 -4.78 6.73
CA VAL A 79 4.66 -5.03 5.64
C VAL A 79 6.07 -4.70 6.09
N CYS A 80 6.99 -5.62 5.90
CA CYS A 80 8.41 -5.36 6.06
C CYS A 80 9.03 -4.89 4.74
N ILE A 81 9.66 -3.72 4.76
CA ILE A 81 10.42 -3.18 3.62
C ILE A 81 11.87 -3.00 4.04
N GLY A 82 12.72 -3.91 3.59
CA GLY A 82 14.08 -4.02 4.11
C GLY A 82 14.07 -4.44 5.58
N GLU A 83 14.59 -3.59 6.47
CA GLU A 83 14.59 -3.81 7.92
C GLU A 83 13.49 -3.02 8.65
N ARG A 84 12.57 -2.39 7.90
CA ARG A 84 11.52 -1.52 8.45
C ARG A 84 10.20 -2.27 8.51
N GLU A 85 9.65 -2.42 9.70
CA GLU A 85 8.28 -2.88 9.93
C GLU A 85 7.33 -1.69 9.80
N MET A 86 6.30 -1.81 8.96
CA MET A 86 5.33 -0.75 8.69
C MET A 86 3.91 -1.29 8.81
N ALA A 87 3.11 -0.69 9.69
CA ALA A 87 1.73 -1.06 9.94
C ALA A 87 0.77 -0.25 9.07
N PHE A 88 0.58 -0.65 7.82
CA PHE A 88 -0.28 0.09 6.89
C PHE A 88 -1.77 -0.07 7.22
N SER A 89 -2.46 1.07 7.35
CA SER A 89 -3.92 1.14 7.33
C SER A 89 -4.44 1.28 5.91
N LEU A 90 -5.59 0.64 5.62
CA LEU A 90 -6.26 0.74 4.32
C LEU A 90 -6.93 2.11 4.18
N MET A 91 -6.69 2.81 3.09
CA MET A 91 -7.38 4.06 2.76
C MET A 91 -8.74 3.76 2.13
N SER A 92 -9.79 4.49 2.51
CA SER A 92 -11.08 4.46 1.81
C SER A 92 -10.95 5.04 0.40
N LEU A 93 -11.89 4.70 -0.49
CA LEU A 93 -11.93 5.28 -1.84
C LEU A 93 -11.99 6.81 -1.81
N GLN A 94 -12.71 7.39 -0.83
CA GLN A 94 -12.80 8.85 -0.65
C GLN A 94 -11.48 9.47 -0.17
N GLU A 95 -10.76 8.82 0.74
CA GLU A 95 -9.44 9.29 1.18
C GLU A 95 -8.44 9.28 0.02
N ILE A 96 -8.49 8.24 -0.84
CA ILE A 96 -7.66 8.18 -2.04
C ILE A 96 -7.99 9.33 -3.00
N GLU A 97 -9.26 9.62 -3.27
CA GLU A 97 -9.68 10.75 -4.11
C GLU A 97 -9.14 12.06 -3.56
N HIS A 98 -9.24 12.26 -2.24
CA HIS A 98 -8.76 13.48 -1.59
C HIS A 98 -7.24 13.62 -1.65
N ILE A 99 -6.48 12.57 -1.33
CA ILE A 99 -5.00 12.62 -1.36
C ILE A 99 -4.48 12.84 -2.78
N LYS A 100 -5.15 12.29 -3.78
CA LYS A 100 -4.79 12.46 -5.20
C LYS A 100 -4.97 13.88 -5.72
N GLU A 101 -5.82 14.70 -5.12
CA GLU A 101 -5.95 16.13 -5.48
C GLU A 101 -4.68 16.93 -5.16
N TYR A 102 -4.00 16.60 -4.08
CA TYR A 102 -2.79 17.28 -3.61
C TYR A 102 -1.52 16.57 -4.08
N PHE A 103 -1.52 15.27 -3.93
CA PHE A 103 -0.35 14.41 -3.99
C PHE A 103 -0.46 13.56 -5.25
N GLN A 104 0.53 13.53 -6.08
CA GLN A 104 0.61 12.60 -7.21
C GLN A 104 -0.41 12.80 -8.35
N ASN A 105 -0.94 13.99 -8.55
CA ASN A 105 -1.73 14.31 -9.74
C ASN A 105 -0.86 14.69 -10.95
N ARG A 106 0.45 14.58 -10.87
CA ARG A 106 1.43 14.92 -11.89
C ARG A 106 2.54 13.87 -11.97
N ASP A 107 3.27 13.88 -13.07
CA ASP A 107 4.45 13.06 -13.27
C ASP A 107 5.69 13.86 -12.87
N VAL A 108 6.52 13.31 -11.99
CA VAL A 108 7.73 13.91 -11.47
C VAL A 108 8.84 12.88 -11.53
N LEU A 109 9.88 13.14 -12.32
CA LEU A 109 11.03 12.26 -12.44
C LEU A 109 12.02 12.49 -11.31
N LEU A 110 12.77 11.48 -10.91
CA LEU A 110 13.90 11.61 -9.99
C LEU A 110 14.94 12.61 -10.53
N THR A 111 15.14 12.65 -11.85
CA THR A 111 16.04 13.59 -12.52
C THR A 111 15.60 15.05 -12.44
N ASP A 112 14.36 15.34 -12.07
CA ASP A 112 13.86 16.71 -11.89
C ASP A 112 14.44 17.37 -10.60
N PHE A 113 15.05 16.56 -9.73
CA PHE A 113 15.63 16.98 -8.45
C PHE A 113 17.12 16.62 -8.34
N PRO A 114 17.99 17.18 -9.18
CA PRO A 114 19.41 16.81 -9.23
C PRO A 114 20.21 17.18 -7.95
N ASP A 115 19.66 18.07 -7.13
CA ASP A 115 20.25 18.44 -5.83
C ASP A 115 19.97 17.39 -4.72
N PHE A 116 18.97 16.52 -4.93
CA PHE A 116 18.56 15.46 -3.99
C PHE A 116 18.92 14.06 -4.51
N PHE A 117 18.85 13.84 -5.82
CA PHE A 117 19.15 12.56 -6.46
C PHE A 117 20.29 12.71 -7.46
N SER A 118 21.47 12.28 -7.08
CA SER A 118 22.58 12.19 -8.02
C SER A 118 22.37 11.08 -9.05
N PRO A 119 23.04 11.09 -10.21
CA PRO A 119 22.95 9.96 -11.14
C PRO A 119 23.36 8.62 -10.53
N ALA A 120 24.22 8.62 -9.51
CA ALA A 120 24.62 7.41 -8.80
C ALA A 120 23.51 6.90 -7.86
N ASP A 121 22.75 7.80 -7.23
CA ASP A 121 21.59 7.43 -6.40
C ASP A 121 20.48 6.85 -7.27
N ILE A 122 20.19 7.45 -8.42
CA ILE A 122 19.19 6.95 -9.38
C ILE A 122 19.57 5.57 -9.91
N GLU A 123 20.87 5.36 -10.22
CA GLU A 123 21.36 4.04 -10.64
C GLU A 123 21.27 3.01 -9.52
N ALA A 124 21.53 3.40 -8.27
CA ALA A 124 21.43 2.51 -7.11
C ALA A 124 19.97 2.09 -6.80
N MET A 125 19.00 2.98 -7.09
CA MET A 125 17.57 2.71 -6.93
C MET A 125 16.95 1.99 -8.16
N HIS A 126 17.77 1.69 -9.19
CA HIS A 126 17.24 1.12 -10.43
C HIS A 126 16.64 -0.26 -10.22
N ASP A 127 15.41 -0.41 -10.64
CA ASP A 127 14.67 -1.67 -10.72
C ASP A 127 13.90 -1.69 -12.05
N ASP A 128 14.13 -2.68 -12.90
CA ASP A 128 13.48 -2.80 -14.22
C ASP A 128 11.94 -2.87 -14.14
N ARG A 129 11.39 -3.19 -12.95
CA ARG A 129 9.94 -3.20 -12.70
C ARG A 129 9.37 -1.81 -12.46
N LEU A 130 10.21 -0.80 -12.16
CA LEU A 130 9.82 0.57 -11.83
C LEU A 130 10.24 1.54 -12.93
N CYS A 131 9.42 2.54 -13.18
CA CYS A 131 9.87 3.72 -13.90
C CYS A 131 10.53 4.72 -12.92
N PRO A 132 11.53 5.51 -13.34
CA PRO A 132 12.30 6.40 -12.47
C PRO A 132 11.54 7.68 -12.10
N TYR A 133 10.31 7.51 -11.61
CA TYR A 133 9.48 8.58 -11.08
C TYR A 133 9.59 8.67 -9.56
N LEU A 134 9.56 9.90 -9.03
CA LEU A 134 9.30 10.16 -7.62
C LEU A 134 7.78 10.15 -7.36
N PHE A 135 7.01 10.73 -8.28
CA PHE A 135 5.54 10.72 -8.28
C PHE A 135 5.02 10.51 -9.70
N HIS A 136 3.95 9.72 -9.81
CA HIS A 136 3.30 9.49 -11.08
C HIS A 136 1.77 9.54 -10.94
N ARG A 137 1.07 10.21 -11.88
CA ARG A 137 -0.39 10.38 -11.85
C ARG A 137 -1.18 9.07 -11.86
N LYS A 138 -0.59 8.00 -12.38
CA LYS A 138 -1.18 6.66 -12.43
C LYS A 138 -0.80 5.78 -11.25
N TRP A 139 -0.12 6.30 -10.25
CA TRP A 139 0.07 5.62 -9.00
C TRP A 139 -1.10 5.94 -8.07
N ILE A 140 -1.78 4.92 -7.59
CA ILE A 140 -2.97 5.04 -6.75
C ILE A 140 -2.62 4.56 -5.34
N PRO A 141 -2.43 5.46 -4.36
CA PRO A 141 -2.22 5.06 -2.98
C PRO A 141 -3.47 4.33 -2.47
N PHE A 142 -3.30 3.20 -1.81
CA PHE A 142 -4.43 2.43 -1.27
C PHE A 142 -4.24 2.08 0.20
N ALA A 143 -3.04 2.21 0.75
CA ALA A 143 -2.76 2.07 2.16
C ALA A 143 -1.69 3.07 2.58
N GLN A 144 -1.73 3.51 3.85
CA GLN A 144 -0.83 4.53 4.40
C GLN A 144 -0.24 4.10 5.74
N TYR A 145 0.95 4.60 6.05
CA TYR A 145 1.61 4.50 7.35
C TYR A 145 2.23 5.84 7.71
N CYS A 146 1.98 6.34 8.96
CA CYS A 146 2.51 7.60 9.50
C CYS A 146 2.28 8.83 8.58
N ASP A 147 1.19 8.88 7.82
CA ASP A 147 0.85 9.96 6.86
C ASP A 147 1.96 10.29 5.83
N SER A 148 2.99 9.48 5.74
CA SER A 148 4.20 9.75 4.93
C SER A 148 4.61 8.59 4.03
N CYS A 149 4.25 7.35 4.37
CA CYS A 149 4.54 6.17 3.56
C CYS A 149 3.25 5.61 2.97
N TYR A 150 3.29 5.21 1.70
CA TYR A 150 2.11 4.74 0.98
C TYR A 150 2.38 3.47 0.19
N LEU A 151 1.52 2.45 0.37
CA LEU A 151 1.42 1.38 -0.62
C LEU A 151 0.54 1.88 -1.77
N MET A 152 1.03 1.71 -2.99
CA MET A 152 0.39 2.22 -4.20
C MET A 152 0.22 1.12 -5.24
N LEU A 153 -0.89 1.18 -5.96
CA LEU A 153 -1.05 0.44 -7.21
C LEU A 153 -0.36 1.21 -8.33
N ASP A 154 0.57 0.58 -9.01
CA ASP A 154 1.32 1.16 -10.12
C ASP A 154 0.67 0.79 -11.45
N PHE A 155 0.04 1.75 -12.13
CA PHE A 155 -0.52 1.64 -13.48
C PHE A 155 0.40 2.28 -14.54
N ALA A 156 1.69 2.43 -14.24
CA ALA A 156 2.72 2.88 -15.15
C ALA A 156 4.06 2.18 -14.87
N PRO A 157 4.06 0.83 -14.81
CA PRO A 157 5.24 0.06 -14.43
C PRO A 157 6.39 0.19 -15.43
N GLY A 158 7.59 -0.22 -15.00
CA GLY A 158 8.74 -0.38 -15.85
C GLY A 158 8.62 -1.59 -16.79
N GLU A 159 9.65 -1.84 -17.60
CA GLU A 159 9.64 -2.86 -18.65
C GLU A 159 9.41 -4.29 -18.12
N ALA A 160 9.94 -4.60 -16.94
CA ALA A 160 9.77 -5.89 -16.27
C ALA A 160 8.61 -5.92 -15.27
N GLY A 161 7.90 -4.79 -15.06
CA GLY A 161 6.78 -4.68 -14.15
C GLY A 161 5.45 -5.14 -14.75
N VAL A 162 4.43 -5.17 -13.92
CA VAL A 162 3.07 -5.53 -14.32
C VAL A 162 2.08 -4.45 -13.89
N ASP A 163 1.06 -4.21 -14.72
CA ASP A 163 0.02 -3.21 -14.48
C ASP A 163 -0.76 -3.54 -13.21
N GLY A 164 -0.85 -2.59 -12.28
CA GLY A 164 -1.47 -2.79 -10.98
C GLY A 164 -0.58 -3.49 -9.94
N GLN A 165 0.73 -3.62 -10.19
CA GLN A 165 1.70 -4.06 -9.18
C GLN A 165 1.69 -3.14 -7.96
N ILE A 166 2.21 -3.62 -6.84
CA ILE A 166 2.30 -2.85 -5.60
C ILE A 166 3.72 -2.32 -5.44
N ILE A 167 3.80 -1.02 -5.20
CA ILE A 167 5.01 -0.29 -4.88
C ILE A 167 4.81 0.43 -3.54
N CYS A 168 5.90 0.75 -2.85
CA CYS A 168 5.85 1.60 -1.67
C CYS A 168 6.61 2.90 -1.92
N TYR A 169 5.96 4.03 -1.65
CA TYR A 169 6.62 5.31 -1.48
C TYR A 169 6.95 5.51 -0.01
N ILE A 170 8.19 5.82 0.28
CA ILE A 170 8.72 6.10 1.61
C ILE A 170 9.23 7.54 1.59
N HIS A 171 8.83 8.34 2.58
CA HIS A 171 9.31 9.71 2.75
C HIS A 171 10.43 9.74 3.78
N ASP A 172 11.44 10.56 3.52
CA ASP A 172 12.61 10.86 4.36
C ASP A 172 13.52 9.64 4.69
N PRO A 173 14.41 9.27 3.75
CA PRO A 173 14.59 9.85 2.42
C PRO A 173 13.51 9.38 1.43
N ASP A 174 13.18 10.24 0.47
CA ASP A 174 12.24 9.89 -0.58
C ASP A 174 12.75 8.69 -1.39
N GLU A 175 11.99 7.61 -1.36
CA GLU A 175 12.32 6.35 -2.04
C GLU A 175 11.05 5.71 -2.59
N VAL A 176 11.18 5.03 -3.71
CA VAL A 176 10.12 4.19 -4.27
C VAL A 176 10.65 2.80 -4.50
N VAL A 177 10.02 1.81 -3.87
CA VAL A 177 10.45 0.41 -3.94
C VAL A 177 9.33 -0.48 -4.46
N TYR A 178 9.71 -1.51 -5.21
CA TYR A 178 8.79 -2.57 -5.58
C TYR A 178 8.50 -3.46 -4.37
N VAL A 179 7.22 -3.81 -4.18
CA VAL A 179 6.77 -4.64 -3.06
C VAL A 179 6.26 -6.00 -3.57
N ALA A 180 5.23 -6.00 -4.40
CA ALA A 180 4.63 -7.25 -4.88
C ALA A 180 3.99 -7.08 -6.27
N SER A 181 3.82 -8.17 -7.00
CA SER A 181 3.17 -8.15 -8.32
C SER A 181 1.65 -8.02 -8.26
N SER A 182 1.03 -8.24 -7.08
CA SER A 182 -0.41 -8.12 -6.83
C SER A 182 -0.68 -8.07 -5.32
N LEU A 183 -1.90 -7.66 -4.93
CA LEU A 183 -2.33 -7.75 -3.53
C LEU A 183 -2.33 -9.21 -3.05
N SER A 184 -2.75 -10.12 -3.90
CA SER A 184 -2.75 -11.55 -3.60
C SER A 184 -1.37 -12.07 -3.21
N ASN A 185 -0.32 -11.65 -3.91
CA ASN A 185 1.05 -12.05 -3.59
C ASN A 185 1.54 -11.36 -2.31
N LEU A 186 1.28 -10.06 -2.15
CA LEU A 186 1.61 -9.34 -0.92
C LEU A 186 1.01 -10.02 0.32
N ILE A 187 -0.25 -10.41 0.26
CA ILE A 187 -0.94 -11.08 1.39
C ILE A 187 -0.31 -12.45 1.70
N VAL A 188 0.12 -13.19 0.67
CA VAL A 188 0.84 -14.46 0.88
C VAL A 188 2.18 -14.21 1.57
N ASP A 189 2.93 -13.22 1.12
CA ASP A 189 4.24 -12.87 1.68
C ASP A 189 4.10 -12.46 3.15
N ILE A 190 3.16 -11.55 3.47
CA ILE A 190 2.85 -11.15 4.87
C ILE A 190 2.49 -12.37 5.72
N ARG A 191 1.63 -13.24 5.22
CA ARG A 191 1.18 -14.41 5.97
C ARG A 191 2.32 -15.40 6.24
N GLU A 192 3.21 -15.61 5.27
CA GLU A 192 4.39 -16.47 5.44
C GLU A 192 5.34 -15.90 6.49
N GLU A 193 5.53 -14.58 6.52
CA GLU A 193 6.33 -13.88 7.52
C GLU A 193 5.73 -14.04 8.92
N ILE A 194 4.46 -13.74 9.11
CA ILE A 194 3.72 -13.95 10.37
C ILE A 194 3.85 -15.40 10.87
N LEU A 195 3.69 -16.38 9.99
CA LEU A 195 3.80 -17.79 10.38
C LEU A 195 5.22 -18.18 10.77
N SER A 196 6.24 -17.52 10.25
CA SER A 196 7.64 -17.76 10.66
C SER A 196 7.89 -17.23 12.06
N GLU A 197 7.39 -16.03 12.41
CA GLU A 197 7.54 -15.44 13.74
C GLU A 197 6.82 -16.21 14.84
N VAL A 198 5.60 -16.68 14.59
CA VAL A 198 4.82 -17.46 15.58
C VAL A 198 5.47 -18.82 15.90
N ASN A 199 6.35 -19.34 15.05
CA ASN A 199 7.00 -20.64 15.24
C ASN A 199 8.42 -20.55 15.84
N GLU A 200 8.95 -19.35 16.08
CA GLU A 200 10.21 -19.09 16.78
C GLU A 200 9.98 -18.88 18.29
#